data_de24b9d19bfb994d3e1a39d635d82993
#
_entry.id   de24b9d19bfb994d3e1a39d635d82993
#
_cell.length_a   1.000
_cell.length_b   1.000
_cell.length_c   1.000
_cell.angle_alpha   90.00
_cell.angle_beta   90.00
_cell.angle_gamma   90.00
#
_symmetry.space_group_name_H-M   'P 1'
#
loop_
_entity.id
_entity.type
_entity.pdbx_description
1 polymer ?
#
loop_
_entity_poly.entity_id
_entity_poly.type
_entity_poly.pdbx_seq_one_letter_code
_entity_poly.pdbx_strand_id
1 'polypeptide(L)'
;MSAKKLDKAGFKNTILSDYKLIFECRESSLLGRRDVLSGKGSFGIFGDGKELAQIAMAKVFKNGDFRAGYYRDQVFMTAIGQYSPKHMFTALYGDPEIEREPSSGSRQMMNHFGTRFLN
;
A
#
# COMPACT_ATOMS: atom_id res chain seq x y z
N MET A 1 25.81 11.74 3.54
CA MET A 1 24.59 12.46 3.15
C MET A 1 24.03 13.20 4.36
N SER A 2 24.02 14.54 4.35
CA SER A 2 23.43 15.32 5.45
C SER A 2 21.91 15.21 5.38
N ALA A 3 21.29 14.63 6.38
CA ALA A 3 19.84 14.63 6.49
C ALA A 3 19.37 16.09 6.64
N LYS A 4 18.56 16.57 5.71
CA LYS A 4 17.97 17.90 5.77
C LYS A 4 17.13 17.98 7.05
N LYS A 5 17.57 18.78 8.01
CA LYS A 5 16.85 18.98 9.27
C LYS A 5 15.52 19.66 8.94
N LEU A 6 14.40 18.98 9.16
CA LEU A 6 13.07 19.57 9.01
C LEU A 6 12.88 20.63 10.10
N ASP A 7 12.26 21.73 9.75
CA ASP A 7 11.74 22.66 10.75
C ASP A 7 10.53 22.03 11.49
N LYS A 8 10.08 22.68 12.56
CA LYS A 8 8.98 22.17 13.39
C LYS A 8 7.68 21.98 12.59
N ALA A 9 7.38 22.89 11.65
CA ALA A 9 6.18 22.81 10.82
C ALA A 9 6.28 21.67 9.81
N GLY A 10 7.41 21.54 9.13
CA GLY A 10 7.66 20.44 8.19
C GLY A 10 7.65 19.07 8.87
N PHE A 11 8.21 18.96 10.09
CA PHE A 11 8.13 17.73 10.88
C PHE A 11 6.68 17.36 11.22
N LYS A 12 5.88 18.35 11.72
CA LYS A 12 4.48 18.13 12.03
C LYS A 12 3.68 17.67 10.81
N ASN A 13 3.86 18.33 9.67
CA ASN A 13 3.16 17.96 8.43
C ASN A 13 3.52 16.55 7.96
N THR A 14 4.79 16.15 8.08
CA THR A 14 5.24 14.79 7.75
C THR A 14 4.54 13.77 8.65
N ILE A 15 4.50 14.00 9.96
CA ILE A 15 3.85 13.08 10.90
C ILE A 15 2.35 12.98 10.63
N LEU A 16 1.67 14.08 10.34
CA LEU A 16 0.24 14.05 10.02
C LEU A 16 -0.05 13.33 8.70
N SER A 17 0.79 13.50 7.69
CA SER A 17 0.69 12.78 6.43
C SER A 17 0.88 11.28 6.62
N ASP A 18 1.92 10.89 7.36
CA ASP A 18 2.19 9.48 7.69
C ASP A 18 1.03 8.87 8.47
N TYR A 19 0.52 9.59 9.47
CA TYR A 19 -0.61 9.14 10.28
C TYR A 19 -1.87 8.92 9.44
N LYS A 20 -2.18 9.86 8.54
CA LYS A 20 -3.31 9.72 7.61
C LYS A 20 -3.17 8.47 6.76
N LEU A 21 -2.01 8.25 6.18
CA LEU A 21 -1.75 7.07 5.35
C LEU A 21 -1.87 5.76 6.16
N ILE A 22 -1.31 5.73 7.38
CA ILE A 22 -1.44 4.60 8.29
C ILE A 22 -2.92 4.30 8.56
N PHE A 23 -3.69 5.32 8.88
CA PHE A 23 -5.10 5.20 9.21
C PHE A 23 -5.90 4.65 8.02
N GLU A 24 -5.73 5.23 6.83
CA GLU A 24 -6.39 4.77 5.61
C GLU A 24 -6.06 3.29 5.28
N CYS A 25 -4.81 2.91 5.37
CA CYS A 25 -4.39 1.53 5.10
C CYS A 25 -4.88 0.55 6.18
N ARG A 26 -4.89 0.97 7.45
CA ARG A 26 -5.40 0.18 8.56
C ARG A 26 -6.89 -0.07 8.41
N GLU A 27 -7.68 0.98 8.21
CA GLU A 27 -9.13 0.87 8.02
C GLU A 27 -9.48 0.03 6.78
N SER A 28 -8.73 0.19 5.70
CA SER A 28 -8.89 -0.64 4.50
C SER A 28 -8.65 -2.13 4.82
N SER A 29 -7.62 -2.44 5.58
CA SER A 29 -7.32 -3.83 5.98
C SER A 29 -8.42 -4.43 6.87
N LEU A 30 -8.92 -3.66 7.83
CA LEU A 30 -10.00 -4.09 8.72
C LEU A 30 -11.31 -4.30 7.95
N LEU A 31 -11.64 -3.38 7.05
CA LEU A 31 -12.82 -3.49 6.18
C LEU A 31 -12.71 -4.68 5.23
N GLY A 32 -11.57 -4.85 4.57
CA GLY A 32 -11.34 -5.98 3.68
C GLY A 32 -11.45 -7.32 4.41
N ARG A 33 -10.91 -7.43 5.62
CA ARG A 33 -11.06 -8.63 6.46
C ARG A 33 -12.53 -8.92 6.77
N ARG A 34 -13.30 -7.90 7.13
CA ARG A 34 -14.74 -8.03 7.38
C ARG A 34 -15.48 -8.52 6.15
N ASP A 35 -15.13 -8.00 4.97
CA ASP A 35 -15.76 -8.38 3.72
C ASP A 35 -15.44 -9.83 3.30
N VAL A 36 -14.22 -10.30 3.55
CA VAL A 36 -13.87 -11.71 3.37
C VAL A 36 -14.67 -12.60 4.35
N LEU A 37 -14.71 -12.25 5.61
CA LEU A 37 -15.44 -13.02 6.63
C LEU A 37 -16.96 -13.05 6.39
N SER A 38 -17.51 -12.03 5.74
CA SER A 38 -18.93 -11.96 5.37
C SER A 38 -19.23 -12.59 4.00
N GLY A 39 -18.24 -13.13 3.31
CA GLY A 39 -18.41 -13.77 2.00
C GLY A 39 -18.52 -12.82 0.81
N LYS A 40 -18.28 -11.51 1.00
CA LYS A 40 -18.25 -10.53 -0.09
C LYS A 40 -16.97 -10.61 -0.93
N GLY A 41 -15.86 -10.96 -0.28
CA GLY A 41 -14.58 -11.25 -0.93
C GLY A 41 -14.22 -12.71 -0.75
N SER A 42 -13.65 -13.34 -1.77
CA SER A 42 -13.32 -14.78 -1.72
C SER A 42 -12.13 -15.09 -0.84
N PHE A 43 -11.12 -14.22 -0.84
CA PHE A 43 -9.88 -14.39 -0.09
C PHE A 43 -9.16 -13.05 0.07
N GLY A 44 -8.51 -12.84 1.22
CA GLY A 44 -7.67 -11.67 1.44
C GLY A 44 -6.69 -11.87 2.57
N ILE A 45 -5.47 -11.36 2.39
CA ILE A 45 -4.45 -11.28 3.43
C ILE A 45 -4.03 -9.81 3.55
N PHE A 46 -4.06 -9.31 4.76
CA PHE A 46 -3.89 -7.89 5.04
C PHE A 46 -2.63 -7.62 5.85
N GLY A 47 -2.06 -6.45 5.64
CA GLY A 47 -0.79 -6.01 6.23
C GLY A 47 -0.92 -5.21 7.53
N ASP A 48 -2.10 -5.20 8.15
CA ASP A 48 -2.35 -4.45 9.37
C ASP A 48 -1.35 -4.81 10.50
N GLY A 49 -0.88 -3.77 11.19
CA GLY A 49 0.16 -3.88 12.22
C GLY A 49 1.61 -3.71 11.72
N LYS A 50 1.82 -3.50 10.40
CA LYS A 50 3.16 -3.37 9.78
C LYS A 50 3.38 -2.02 9.08
N GLU A 51 2.52 -1.05 9.32
CA GLU A 51 2.45 0.19 8.55
C GLU A 51 3.67 1.07 8.74
N LEU A 52 4.12 1.26 9.98
CA LEU A 52 5.24 2.17 10.29
C LEU A 52 6.54 1.76 9.60
N ALA A 53 6.86 0.47 9.61
CA ALA A 53 8.07 -0.05 8.98
C ALA A 53 8.03 0.18 7.45
N GLN A 54 6.87 -0.02 6.84
CA GLN A 54 6.68 0.17 5.41
C GLN A 54 6.78 1.64 5.01
N ILE A 55 6.23 2.56 5.79
CA ILE A 55 6.36 4.00 5.55
C ILE A 55 7.82 4.45 5.69
N ALA A 56 8.50 3.98 6.74
CA ALA A 56 9.93 4.30 6.92
C ALA A 56 10.77 3.83 5.72
N MET A 57 10.50 2.63 5.21
CA MET A 57 11.16 2.08 4.03
C MET A 57 10.81 2.89 2.76
N ALA A 58 9.55 3.28 2.58
CA ALA A 58 9.12 4.09 1.45
C ALA A 58 9.84 5.46 1.38
N LYS A 59 10.16 6.05 2.53
CA LYS A 59 10.88 7.34 2.59
C LYS A 59 12.32 7.29 2.07
N VAL A 60 12.93 6.13 2.05
CA VAL A 60 14.31 5.94 1.53
C VAL A 60 14.34 5.29 0.16
N PHE A 61 13.20 4.83 -0.35
CA PHE A 61 13.05 4.23 -1.67
C PHE A 61 13.17 5.32 -2.75
N LYS A 62 14.01 5.10 -3.75
CA LYS A 62 14.37 6.12 -4.73
C LYS A 62 14.07 5.68 -6.15
N ASN A 63 14.03 6.65 -7.05
CA ASN A 63 13.96 6.38 -8.48
C ASN A 63 15.09 5.43 -8.91
N GLY A 64 14.74 4.38 -9.63
CA GLY A 64 15.64 3.30 -10.03
C GLY A 64 15.71 2.12 -9.08
N ASP A 65 15.21 2.26 -7.84
CA ASP A 65 15.11 1.13 -6.92
C ASP A 65 14.07 0.11 -7.41
N PHE A 66 14.32 -1.13 -7.08
CA PHE A 66 13.45 -2.25 -7.42
C PHE A 66 13.01 -3.00 -6.17
N ARG A 67 11.79 -3.46 -6.14
CA ARG A 67 11.30 -4.41 -5.14
C ARG A 67 10.61 -5.61 -5.78
N ALA A 68 10.80 -6.77 -5.19
CA ALA A 68 9.96 -7.94 -5.40
C ALA A 68 8.77 -7.86 -4.43
N GLY A 69 7.56 -7.92 -4.95
CA GLY A 69 6.35 -7.67 -4.17
C GLY A 69 5.95 -8.82 -3.25
N TYR A 70 5.22 -8.47 -2.19
CA TYR A 70 4.57 -9.40 -1.29
C TYR A 70 3.17 -8.89 -0.93
N TYR A 71 2.24 -9.78 -0.62
CA TYR A 71 0.83 -9.43 -0.42
C TYR A 71 0.56 -8.48 0.76
N ARG A 72 1.49 -8.36 1.71
CA ARG A 72 1.38 -7.45 2.87
C ARG A 72 2.02 -6.09 2.67
N ASP A 73 2.51 -5.78 1.47
CA ASP A 73 3.24 -4.54 1.17
C ASP A 73 2.34 -3.39 0.71
N GLN A 74 1.03 -3.48 0.95
CA GLN A 74 0.07 -2.47 0.47
C GLN A 74 0.41 -1.06 0.95
N VAL A 75 0.84 -0.93 2.20
CA VAL A 75 1.18 0.38 2.79
C VAL A 75 2.41 0.97 2.10
N PHE A 76 3.44 0.16 1.87
CA PHE A 76 4.63 0.58 1.14
C PHE A 76 4.27 1.06 -0.27
N MET A 77 3.48 0.28 -0.99
CA MET A 77 3.07 0.60 -2.36
C MET A 77 2.19 1.87 -2.41
N THR A 78 1.33 2.07 -1.41
CA THR A 78 0.53 3.28 -1.29
C THR A 78 1.41 4.49 -0.96
N ALA A 79 2.40 4.31 -0.09
CA ALA A 79 3.33 5.38 0.31
C ALA A 79 4.21 5.88 -0.84
N ILE A 80 4.59 5.00 -1.78
CA ILE A 80 5.31 5.39 -3.00
C ILE A 80 4.39 5.80 -4.17
N GLY A 81 3.07 5.88 -3.95
CA GLY A 81 2.10 6.33 -4.94
C GLY A 81 1.75 5.31 -6.05
N GLN A 82 2.14 4.04 -5.90
CA GLN A 82 1.91 3.00 -6.90
C GLN A 82 0.67 2.14 -6.63
N TYR A 83 -0.02 2.39 -5.53
CA TYR A 83 -1.17 1.63 -5.10
C TYR A 83 -2.16 2.50 -4.32
N SER A 84 -3.34 2.00 -4.08
CA SER A 84 -4.35 2.70 -3.27
C SER A 84 -5.31 1.69 -2.65
N PRO A 85 -6.08 2.06 -1.63
CA PRO A 85 -7.18 1.24 -1.12
C PRO A 85 -8.16 0.78 -2.20
N LYS A 86 -8.42 1.61 -3.21
CA LYS A 86 -9.27 1.23 -4.35
C LYS A 86 -8.71 0.00 -5.08
N HIS A 87 -7.42 -0.01 -5.40
CA HIS A 87 -6.78 -1.16 -6.05
C HIS A 87 -6.84 -2.43 -5.16
N MET A 88 -6.73 -2.27 -3.84
CA MET A 88 -6.90 -3.39 -2.92
C MET A 88 -8.29 -4.01 -3.01
N PHE A 89 -9.33 -3.18 -3.03
CA PHE A 89 -10.70 -3.67 -3.10
C PHE A 89 -11.07 -4.22 -4.48
N THR A 90 -10.55 -3.66 -5.58
CA THR A 90 -10.74 -4.25 -6.91
C THR A 90 -10.13 -5.65 -6.99
N ALA A 91 -8.94 -5.85 -6.45
CA ALA A 91 -8.33 -7.17 -6.34
C ALA A 91 -9.13 -8.12 -5.42
N LEU A 92 -9.60 -7.61 -4.27
CA LEU A 92 -10.39 -8.39 -3.31
C LEU A 92 -11.70 -8.91 -3.90
N TYR A 93 -12.34 -8.11 -4.75
CA TYR A 93 -13.61 -8.47 -5.38
C TYR A 93 -13.46 -9.16 -6.74
N GLY A 94 -12.23 -9.37 -7.20
CA GLY A 94 -11.97 -10.11 -8.43
C GLY A 94 -12.28 -9.32 -9.70
N ASP A 95 -12.02 -8.01 -9.71
CA ASP A 95 -12.22 -7.17 -10.89
C ASP A 95 -11.24 -7.55 -12.01
N PRO A 96 -11.72 -8.01 -13.20
CA PRO A 96 -10.84 -8.50 -14.25
C PRO A 96 -10.18 -7.39 -15.09
N GLU A 97 -10.58 -6.14 -14.90
CA GLU A 97 -10.13 -5.02 -15.73
C GLU A 97 -8.78 -4.48 -15.24
N ILE A 98 -7.79 -4.52 -16.11
CA ILE A 98 -6.41 -4.08 -15.81
C ILE A 98 -6.35 -2.59 -15.42
N GLU A 99 -7.22 -1.76 -15.99
CA GLU A 99 -7.30 -0.34 -15.66
C GLU A 99 -7.72 -0.09 -14.20
N ARG A 100 -8.43 -1.03 -13.60
CA ARG A 100 -8.92 -0.94 -12.22
C ARG A 100 -8.11 -1.80 -11.24
N GLU A 101 -7.65 -2.97 -11.69
CA GLU A 101 -6.77 -3.86 -10.92
C GLU A 101 -5.46 -4.08 -11.73
N PRO A 102 -4.51 -3.11 -11.64
CA PRO A 102 -3.34 -3.07 -12.52
C PRO A 102 -2.28 -4.13 -12.21
N SER A 103 -2.39 -4.85 -11.11
CA SER A 103 -1.41 -5.88 -10.76
C SER A 103 -1.54 -7.11 -11.66
N SER A 104 -2.76 -7.56 -11.95
CA SER A 104 -2.97 -8.79 -12.73
C SER A 104 -4.36 -8.93 -13.35
N GLY A 105 -5.25 -7.95 -13.21
CA GLY A 105 -6.68 -8.12 -13.51
C GLY A 105 -7.27 -9.27 -12.69
N SER A 106 -6.95 -9.30 -11.42
CA SER A 106 -7.39 -10.31 -10.43
C SER A 106 -7.05 -11.77 -10.78
N ARG A 107 -6.03 -11.99 -11.63
CA ARG A 107 -5.54 -13.33 -11.96
C ARG A 107 -4.59 -13.91 -10.92
N GLN A 108 -4.01 -13.03 -10.08
CA GLN A 108 -3.17 -13.42 -8.95
C GLN A 108 -3.88 -13.12 -7.64
N MET A 109 -3.68 -13.98 -6.66
CA MET A 109 -4.11 -13.69 -5.31
C MET A 109 -3.26 -12.57 -4.71
N MET A 110 -3.89 -11.42 -4.41
CA MET A 110 -3.33 -10.34 -3.61
C MET A 110 -1.89 -9.91 -3.94
N ASN A 111 -1.74 -9.07 -4.96
CA ASN A 111 -0.64 -8.10 -5.07
C ASN A 111 0.81 -8.61 -4.96
N HIS A 112 1.11 -9.76 -5.54
CA HIS A 112 2.48 -10.28 -5.66
C HIS A 112 3.16 -9.71 -6.91
N PHE A 113 3.21 -8.42 -7.07
CA PHE A 113 3.87 -7.82 -8.23
C PHE A 113 5.15 -7.09 -7.85
N GLY A 114 6.12 -7.16 -8.74
CA GLY A 114 7.33 -6.36 -8.65
C GLY A 114 7.04 -4.90 -9.00
N THR A 115 7.77 -3.99 -8.40
CA THR A 115 7.69 -2.57 -8.73
C THR A 115 9.08 -2.03 -8.97
N ARG A 116 9.27 -1.43 -10.12
CA ARG A 116 10.42 -0.59 -10.40
C ARG A 116 9.98 0.86 -10.31
N PHE A 117 10.59 1.61 -9.42
CA PHE A 117 10.31 3.02 -9.28
C PHE A 117 11.01 3.77 -10.40
N LEU A 118 10.25 4.15 -11.40
CA LEU A 118 10.70 4.96 -12.55
C LEU A 118 9.88 6.25 -12.57
N ASN A 119 10.55 7.38 -12.64
CA ASN A 119 9.92 8.66 -12.96
C ASN A 119 9.76 8.80 -14.48
#